data_52025fe346ccb2dcf306a48993a5fc81
#
_entry.id   52025fe346ccb2dcf306a48993a5fc81
#
_cell.length_a   1.000
_cell.length_b   1.000
_cell.length_c   1.000
_cell.angle_alpha   90.00
_cell.angle_beta   90.00
_cell.angle_gamma   90.00
#
_symmetry.space_group_name_H-M   'P 1'
#
loop_
_entity.id
_entity.type
_entity.pdbx_description
1 polymer ?
#
loop_
_entity_poly.entity_id
_entity_poly.type
_entity_poly.pdbx_seq_one_letter_code
_entity_poly.pdbx_strand_id
1 'polypeptide(L)'
;HTEKDYTVREIRIRDVVHDAIADSKYLLRKNHVTVEVEDDGKIAYMDDKWVRFILNQIISNAVKYRTEQPSLRFSTAQKHNQVILSVEDNGIGIPQSDLPRVFEKGFTGQNGRTVHSSTGIGLYLCKRLCDKLGIGLSVCSQGNGTSVSLIFPINDFVAGVQG
;
A
#
# COMPACT_ATOMS: atom_id res chain seq x y z
N HIS A 1 -18.50 15.49 -6.84
CA HIS A 1 -17.59 15.99 -5.83
C HIS A 1 -16.88 14.85 -5.14
N THR A 2 -15.56 14.90 -5.03
CA THR A 2 -14.78 13.75 -4.59
C THR A 2 -15.14 13.27 -3.17
N GLU A 3 -15.50 14.18 -2.27
CA GLU A 3 -15.85 13.82 -0.89
C GLU A 3 -17.12 12.98 -0.82
N LYS A 4 -18.02 13.14 -1.76
CA LYS A 4 -19.27 12.37 -1.81
C LYS A 4 -19.06 10.96 -2.34
N ASP A 5 -17.89 10.70 -2.93
CA ASP A 5 -17.59 9.40 -3.51
C ASP A 5 -17.01 8.41 -2.49
N TYR A 6 -16.83 8.83 -1.24
CA TYR A 6 -16.27 7.97 -0.21
C TYR A 6 -17.37 7.34 0.62
N THR A 7 -17.37 6.01 0.68
CA THR A 7 -18.32 5.26 1.49
C THR A 7 -17.53 4.38 2.45
N VAL A 8 -17.54 4.75 3.73
CA VAL A 8 -16.80 4.03 4.77
C VAL A 8 -17.68 2.93 5.34
N ARG A 9 -17.16 1.71 5.37
CA ARG A 9 -17.84 0.54 5.91
C ARG A 9 -16.88 -0.31 6.72
N GLU A 10 -17.42 -1.22 7.52
CA GLU A 10 -16.62 -2.21 8.22
C GLU A 10 -16.19 -3.28 7.21
N ILE A 11 -14.90 -3.45 7.04
CA ILE A 11 -14.33 -4.34 6.02
C ILE A 11 -13.32 -5.26 6.69
N ARG A 12 -13.35 -6.54 6.33
CA ARG A 12 -12.26 -7.44 6.70
C ARG A 12 -11.06 -7.12 5.84
N ILE A 13 -9.93 -6.92 6.48
CA ILE A 13 -8.72 -6.53 5.75
C ILE A 13 -8.34 -7.58 4.71
N ARG A 14 -8.49 -8.87 5.06
CA ARG A 14 -8.17 -9.92 4.10
C ARG A 14 -8.99 -9.81 2.81
N ASP A 15 -10.23 -9.34 2.90
CA ASP A 15 -11.08 -9.25 1.72
C ASP A 15 -10.56 -8.21 0.73
N VAL A 16 -10.19 -7.03 1.21
CA VAL A 16 -9.65 -5.99 0.32
C VAL A 16 -8.27 -6.39 -0.20
N VAL A 17 -7.48 -7.09 0.61
CA VAL A 17 -6.17 -7.60 0.17
C VAL A 17 -6.36 -8.63 -0.95
N HIS A 18 -7.26 -9.59 -0.77
CA HIS A 18 -7.50 -10.60 -1.79
C HIS A 18 -8.04 -9.98 -3.08
N ASP A 19 -8.90 -8.96 -2.97
CA ASP A 19 -9.39 -8.25 -4.15
C ASP A 19 -8.25 -7.57 -4.91
N ALA A 20 -7.35 -6.92 -4.19
CA ALA A 20 -6.21 -6.25 -4.81
C ALA A 20 -5.25 -7.26 -5.47
N ILE A 21 -5.02 -8.40 -4.80
CA ILE A 21 -4.20 -9.46 -5.38
C ILE A 21 -4.85 -10.00 -6.67
N ALA A 22 -6.16 -10.19 -6.64
CA ALA A 22 -6.89 -10.65 -7.82
C ALA A 22 -6.79 -9.65 -8.97
N ASP A 23 -6.89 -8.35 -8.69
CA ASP A 23 -6.71 -7.31 -9.69
C ASP A 23 -5.34 -7.36 -10.33
N SER A 24 -4.33 -7.76 -9.57
CA SER A 24 -2.93 -7.77 -10.01
C SER A 24 -2.47 -9.15 -10.47
N LYS A 25 -3.40 -10.09 -10.63
CA LYS A 25 -3.11 -11.49 -10.89
C LYS A 25 -2.19 -11.68 -12.10
N TYR A 26 -2.49 -11.01 -13.20
CA TYR A 26 -1.68 -11.14 -14.42
C TYR A 26 -0.25 -10.64 -14.17
N LEU A 27 -0.14 -9.46 -13.56
CA LEU A 27 1.15 -8.86 -13.28
C LEU A 27 2.01 -9.74 -12.37
N LEU A 28 1.38 -10.26 -11.31
CA LEU A 28 2.09 -11.11 -10.35
C LEU A 28 2.54 -12.42 -10.96
N ARG A 29 1.68 -13.06 -11.75
CA ARG A 29 2.02 -14.33 -12.41
C ARG A 29 3.10 -14.16 -13.47
N LYS A 30 2.98 -13.11 -14.26
CA LYS A 30 3.96 -12.84 -15.32
C LYS A 30 5.36 -12.67 -14.76
N ASN A 31 5.47 -12.08 -13.57
CA ASN A 31 6.75 -11.79 -12.94
C ASN A 31 7.15 -12.82 -11.89
N HIS A 32 6.40 -13.91 -11.77
CA HIS A 32 6.69 -15.02 -10.86
C HIS A 32 6.82 -14.56 -9.41
N VAL A 33 5.93 -13.66 -8.99
CA VAL A 33 5.94 -13.12 -7.63
C VAL A 33 5.26 -14.11 -6.68
N THR A 34 5.95 -14.48 -5.61
CA THR A 34 5.36 -15.28 -4.54
C THR A 34 4.59 -14.35 -3.62
N VAL A 35 3.34 -14.70 -3.31
CA VAL A 35 2.49 -13.88 -2.46
C VAL A 35 2.10 -14.67 -1.23
N GLU A 36 2.29 -14.06 -0.06
CA GLU A 36 1.92 -14.62 1.23
C GLU A 36 0.99 -13.64 1.94
N VAL A 37 -0.14 -14.13 2.46
CA VAL A 37 -1.10 -13.31 3.20
C VAL A 37 -1.26 -13.92 4.58
N GLU A 38 -0.91 -13.15 5.61
CA GLU A 38 -1.20 -13.52 6.99
C GLU A 38 -2.60 -13.03 7.32
N ASP A 39 -3.50 -13.99 7.57
CA ASP A 39 -4.88 -13.68 7.86
C ASP A 39 -5.19 -13.99 9.32
N ASP A 40 -5.45 -12.96 10.10
CA ASP A 40 -5.81 -13.09 11.50
C ASP A 40 -7.20 -12.53 11.79
N GLY A 41 -8.00 -12.30 10.75
CA GLY A 41 -9.39 -11.89 10.89
C GLY A 41 -9.62 -10.44 11.26
N LYS A 42 -8.61 -9.59 11.15
CA LYS A 42 -8.76 -8.19 11.54
C LYS A 42 -9.71 -7.44 10.61
N ILE A 43 -10.46 -6.52 11.22
CA ILE A 43 -11.38 -5.66 10.48
C ILE A 43 -11.02 -4.20 10.73
N ALA A 44 -11.39 -3.33 9.78
CA ALA A 44 -11.20 -1.91 9.91
C ALA A 44 -12.31 -1.19 9.15
N TYR A 45 -12.49 0.09 9.45
CA TYR A 45 -13.45 0.93 8.75
C TYR A 45 -12.74 1.64 7.61
N MET A 46 -13.24 1.45 6.40
CA MET A 46 -12.59 2.01 5.21
C MET A 46 -13.57 2.08 4.05
N ASP A 47 -13.21 2.85 3.05
CA ASP A 47 -13.80 2.73 1.72
C ASP A 47 -12.95 1.73 0.95
N ASP A 48 -13.45 0.50 0.81
CA ASP A 48 -12.68 -0.60 0.24
C ASP A 48 -12.31 -0.36 -1.23
N LYS A 49 -13.14 0.38 -1.96
CA LYS A 49 -12.85 0.71 -3.36
C LYS A 49 -11.54 1.50 -3.48
N TRP A 50 -11.36 2.52 -2.65
CA TRP A 50 -10.16 3.35 -2.71
C TRP A 50 -8.95 2.68 -2.08
N VAL A 51 -9.16 1.89 -1.02
CA VAL A 51 -8.06 1.12 -0.42
C VAL A 51 -7.56 0.08 -1.41
N ARG A 52 -8.46 -0.57 -2.14
CA ARG A 52 -8.11 -1.52 -3.20
C ARG A 52 -7.24 -0.83 -4.27
N PHE A 53 -7.60 0.38 -4.67
CA PHE A 53 -6.80 1.16 -5.61
C PHE A 53 -5.40 1.43 -5.04
N ILE A 54 -5.32 1.86 -3.78
CA ILE A 54 -4.03 2.12 -3.12
C ILE A 54 -3.16 0.86 -3.10
N LEU A 55 -3.75 -0.27 -2.71
CA LEU A 55 -3.03 -1.54 -2.69
C LEU A 55 -2.54 -1.93 -4.08
N ASN A 56 -3.34 -1.69 -5.11
CA ASN A 56 -2.92 -1.97 -6.48
C ASN A 56 -1.70 -1.14 -6.86
N GLN A 57 -1.61 0.11 -6.43
CA GLN A 57 -0.45 0.94 -6.67
C GLN A 57 0.78 0.43 -5.93
N ILE A 58 0.60 0.00 -4.68
CA ILE A 58 1.68 -0.54 -3.87
C ILE A 58 2.22 -1.83 -4.51
N ILE A 59 1.33 -2.72 -4.94
CA ILE A 59 1.73 -3.97 -5.60
C ILE A 59 2.49 -3.66 -6.90
N SER A 60 1.97 -2.77 -7.72
CA SER A 60 2.61 -2.38 -8.97
C SER A 60 4.02 -1.84 -8.73
N ASN A 61 4.16 -1.01 -7.70
CA ASN A 61 5.44 -0.45 -7.34
C ASN A 61 6.43 -1.53 -6.89
N ALA A 62 5.96 -2.49 -6.09
CA ALA A 62 6.80 -3.59 -5.63
C ALA A 62 7.30 -4.43 -6.80
N VAL A 63 6.45 -4.69 -7.80
CA VAL A 63 6.84 -5.45 -8.99
C VAL A 63 7.83 -4.65 -9.83
N LYS A 64 7.63 -3.35 -9.93
CA LYS A 64 8.52 -2.48 -10.71
C LYS A 64 9.97 -2.53 -10.20
N TYR A 65 10.15 -2.57 -8.89
CA TYR A 65 11.47 -2.54 -8.26
C TYR A 65 11.91 -3.91 -7.75
N ARG A 66 11.40 -4.97 -8.34
CA ARG A 66 11.71 -6.33 -7.92
C ARG A 66 13.15 -6.74 -8.23
N THR A 67 13.63 -7.69 -7.44
CA THR A 67 14.86 -8.42 -7.73
C THR A 67 14.51 -9.82 -8.19
N GLU A 68 15.48 -10.71 -8.27
CA GLU A 68 15.22 -12.12 -8.58
C GLU A 68 14.41 -12.76 -7.46
N GLN A 69 13.54 -13.70 -7.83
CA GLN A 69 12.67 -14.42 -6.91
C GLN A 69 11.83 -13.47 -6.05
N PRO A 70 11.05 -12.59 -6.69
CA PRO A 70 10.33 -11.58 -5.95
C PRO A 70 9.22 -12.15 -5.09
N SER A 71 9.00 -11.53 -3.94
CA SER A 71 7.95 -11.93 -3.00
C SER A 71 7.24 -10.71 -2.43
N LEU A 72 5.96 -10.90 -2.11
CA LEU A 72 5.14 -9.95 -1.38
C LEU A 72 4.54 -10.63 -0.17
N ARG A 73 4.54 -9.96 0.95
CA ARG A 73 3.93 -10.46 2.17
C ARG A 73 3.00 -9.41 2.73
N PHE A 74 1.75 -9.80 2.92
CA PHE A 74 0.73 -8.95 3.53
C PHE A 74 0.50 -9.42 4.96
N SER A 75 0.58 -8.51 5.90
CA SER A 75 0.38 -8.84 7.32
C SER A 75 -0.39 -7.73 8.01
N THR A 76 -1.03 -8.09 9.12
CA THR A 76 -1.77 -7.11 9.91
C THR A 76 -1.30 -7.15 11.35
N ALA A 77 -1.42 -6.00 12.00
CA ALA A 77 -1.14 -5.86 13.43
C ALA A 77 -2.15 -4.90 14.03
N GLN A 78 -2.39 -5.06 15.32
CA GLN A 78 -3.24 -4.11 16.04
C GLN A 78 -2.39 -3.44 17.11
N LYS A 79 -2.45 -2.12 17.16
CA LYS A 79 -1.65 -1.35 18.09
C LYS A 79 -2.50 -0.20 18.60
N HIS A 80 -2.81 -0.21 19.91
CA HIS A 80 -3.67 0.78 20.51
C HIS A 80 -5.02 0.81 19.80
N ASN A 81 -5.41 1.94 19.23
CA ASN A 81 -6.68 2.10 18.53
C ASN A 81 -6.52 2.04 17.01
N GLN A 82 -5.51 1.33 16.56
CA GLN A 82 -5.19 1.28 15.12
C GLN A 82 -4.99 -0.14 14.65
N VAL A 83 -5.40 -0.39 13.42
CA VAL A 83 -5.06 -1.62 12.70
C VAL A 83 -4.09 -1.24 11.60
N ILE A 84 -3.00 -1.96 11.50
CA ILE A 84 -1.94 -1.67 10.56
C ILE A 84 -1.86 -2.81 9.55
N LEU A 85 -2.00 -2.47 8.28
CA LEU A 85 -1.79 -3.41 7.18
C LEU A 85 -0.44 -3.10 6.56
N SER A 86 0.46 -4.07 6.57
CA SER A 86 1.79 -3.92 6.00
C SER A 86 1.95 -4.78 4.76
N VAL A 87 2.55 -4.20 3.72
CA VAL A 87 2.88 -4.88 2.48
C VAL A 87 4.40 -4.83 2.34
N GLU A 88 5.04 -5.99 2.46
CA GLU A 88 6.48 -6.09 2.42
C GLU A 88 6.93 -6.76 1.13
N ASP A 89 7.91 -6.17 0.46
CA ASP A 89 8.55 -6.79 -0.69
C ASP A 89 10.03 -7.02 -0.40
N ASN A 90 10.63 -7.91 -1.18
CA ASN A 90 12.07 -8.21 -1.08
C ASN A 90 12.84 -7.58 -2.25
N GLY A 91 12.36 -6.45 -2.78
CA GLY A 91 12.97 -5.78 -3.92
C GLY A 91 14.24 -5.04 -3.58
N ILE A 92 14.59 -4.10 -4.46
CA ILE A 92 15.87 -3.38 -4.35
C ILE A 92 15.91 -2.39 -3.19
N GLY A 93 14.75 -2.09 -2.60
CA GLY A 93 14.70 -1.14 -1.49
C GLY A 93 14.79 0.32 -1.94
N ILE A 94 14.79 1.20 -0.95
CA ILE A 94 14.85 2.65 -1.16
C ILE A 94 16.01 3.19 -0.33
N PRO A 95 16.94 3.93 -0.95
CA PRO A 95 18.02 4.54 -0.18
C PRO A 95 17.47 5.45 0.92
N GLN A 96 18.16 5.48 2.07
CA GLN A 96 17.72 6.29 3.19
C GLN A 96 17.59 7.77 2.82
N SER A 97 18.46 8.24 1.93
CA SER A 97 18.39 9.64 1.47
C SER A 97 17.15 9.94 0.66
N ASP A 98 16.53 8.93 0.04
CA ASP A 98 15.33 9.11 -0.78
C ASP A 98 14.05 8.97 0.02
N LEU A 99 14.07 8.26 1.16
CA LEU A 99 12.86 7.99 1.92
C LEU A 99 12.02 9.22 2.25
N PRO A 100 12.61 10.36 2.67
CA PRO A 100 11.78 11.52 3.00
C PRO A 100 11.05 12.11 1.80
N ARG A 101 11.41 11.73 0.59
CA ARG A 101 10.86 12.31 -0.63
C ARG A 101 9.96 11.38 -1.42
N VAL A 102 9.72 10.15 -0.93
CA VAL A 102 9.03 9.14 -1.74
C VAL A 102 7.59 9.51 -2.10
N PHE A 103 6.97 10.43 -1.35
CA PHE A 103 5.61 10.86 -1.63
C PHE A 103 5.53 12.15 -2.44
N GLU A 104 6.66 12.71 -2.85
CA GLU A 104 6.67 13.94 -3.66
C GLU A 104 6.22 13.62 -5.09
N LYS A 105 5.43 14.52 -5.65
CA LYS A 105 4.93 14.34 -7.01
C LYS A 105 6.09 14.31 -8.00
N GLY A 106 6.12 13.24 -8.81
CA GLY A 106 7.15 13.11 -9.84
C GLY A 106 8.50 12.63 -9.33
N PHE A 107 8.66 12.39 -8.01
CA PHE A 107 9.92 11.90 -7.50
C PHE A 107 10.12 10.43 -7.86
N THR A 108 11.22 10.10 -8.53
CA THR A 108 11.55 8.72 -8.89
C THR A 108 12.77 8.20 -8.14
N GLY A 109 13.55 9.07 -7.55
CA GLY A 109 14.72 8.71 -6.77
C GLY A 109 15.83 8.08 -7.59
N GLN A 110 16.87 7.61 -6.90
CA GLN A 110 18.01 6.98 -7.52
C GLN A 110 17.61 5.69 -8.25
N ASN A 111 16.81 4.84 -7.61
CA ASN A 111 16.40 3.57 -8.20
C ASN A 111 15.40 3.76 -9.34
N GLY A 112 14.55 4.76 -9.24
CA GLY A 112 13.56 5.04 -10.27
C GLY A 112 14.18 5.48 -11.59
N ARG A 113 15.37 6.07 -11.56
CA ARG A 113 16.06 6.49 -12.77
C ARG A 113 16.55 5.30 -13.59
N THR A 114 16.75 4.15 -12.95
CA THR A 114 17.22 2.95 -13.62
C THR A 114 16.09 2.03 -14.04
N VAL A 115 14.86 2.30 -13.60
CA VAL A 115 13.70 1.49 -13.92
C VAL A 115 12.89 2.19 -15.02
N HIS A 116 12.70 1.46 -16.10
CA HIS A 116 11.99 1.99 -17.27
C HIS A 116 10.53 2.28 -16.91
N SER A 117 10.03 3.42 -17.37
CA SER A 117 8.64 3.86 -17.20
C SER A 117 8.23 4.21 -15.78
N SER A 118 9.18 4.52 -14.90
CA SER A 118 8.85 5.05 -13.58
C SER A 118 8.43 6.51 -13.71
N THR A 119 7.23 6.85 -13.19
CA THR A 119 6.67 8.20 -13.27
C THR A 119 6.71 8.96 -11.96
N GLY A 120 6.85 8.25 -10.83
CA GLY A 120 6.81 8.89 -9.52
C GLY A 120 5.43 9.37 -9.10
N ILE A 121 4.37 8.94 -9.78
CA ILE A 121 3.00 9.39 -9.48
C ILE A 121 2.28 8.45 -8.51
N GLY A 122 2.60 7.14 -8.55
CA GLY A 122 1.86 6.14 -7.78
C GLY A 122 1.81 6.42 -6.28
N LEU A 123 2.96 6.58 -5.64
CA LEU A 123 3.01 6.84 -4.20
C LEU A 123 2.49 8.23 -3.84
N TYR A 124 2.70 9.21 -4.71
CA TYR A 124 2.12 10.54 -4.51
C TYR A 124 0.59 10.46 -4.45
N LEU A 125 -0.03 9.74 -5.38
CA LEU A 125 -1.48 9.57 -5.38
C LEU A 125 -1.95 8.81 -4.15
N CYS A 126 -1.22 7.77 -3.74
CA CYS A 126 -1.55 7.02 -2.54
C CYS A 126 -1.57 7.91 -1.32
N LYS A 127 -0.56 8.78 -1.19
CA LYS A 127 -0.48 9.69 -0.05
C LYS A 127 -1.66 10.65 -0.05
N ARG A 128 -2.00 11.21 -1.19
CA ARG A 128 -3.13 12.13 -1.30
C ARG A 128 -4.45 11.45 -0.92
N LEU A 129 -4.65 10.23 -1.41
CA LEU A 129 -5.87 9.49 -1.10
C LEU A 129 -5.92 9.13 0.39
N CYS A 130 -4.81 8.67 0.95
CA CYS A 130 -4.75 8.33 2.37
C CYS A 130 -5.07 9.54 3.23
N ASP A 131 -4.53 10.70 2.90
CA ASP A 131 -4.81 11.94 3.64
C ASP A 131 -6.31 12.27 3.60
N LYS A 132 -6.94 12.12 2.44
CA LYS A 132 -8.37 12.40 2.32
C LYS A 132 -9.22 11.37 3.05
N LEU A 133 -8.79 10.13 3.11
CA LEU A 133 -9.55 9.05 3.71
C LEU A 133 -9.28 8.87 5.20
N GLY A 134 -8.36 9.65 5.76
CA GLY A 134 -8.02 9.52 7.18
C GLY A 134 -7.18 8.29 7.50
N ILE A 135 -6.42 7.79 6.52
CA ILE A 135 -5.57 6.61 6.67
C ILE A 135 -4.12 7.07 6.74
N GLY A 136 -3.39 6.55 7.74
CA GLY A 136 -1.95 6.79 7.79
C GLY A 136 -1.23 5.98 6.73
N LEU A 137 -0.15 6.51 6.20
CA LEU A 137 0.68 5.82 5.20
C LEU A 137 2.14 6.02 5.57
N SER A 138 2.88 4.93 5.69
CA SER A 138 4.30 5.01 5.99
C SER A 138 5.08 4.02 5.13
N VAL A 139 6.34 4.36 4.88
CA VAL A 139 7.24 3.55 4.07
C VAL A 139 8.53 3.35 4.85
N CYS A 140 8.98 2.10 4.95
CA CYS A 140 10.25 1.73 5.56
C CYS A 140 11.07 0.95 4.56
N SER A 141 12.37 1.13 4.58
CA SER A 141 13.29 0.33 3.78
C SER A 141 14.60 0.24 4.53
N GLN A 142 15.01 -0.97 4.90
CA GLN A 142 16.25 -1.21 5.63
C GLN A 142 16.98 -2.34 4.93
N GLY A 143 18.04 -2.00 4.19
CA GLY A 143 18.74 -2.98 3.40
C GLY A 143 17.95 -3.35 2.16
N ASN A 144 17.57 -4.62 2.05
CA ASN A 144 16.83 -5.11 0.89
C ASN A 144 15.34 -5.05 1.17
N GLY A 145 14.58 -4.61 0.16
CA GLY A 145 13.14 -4.61 0.23
C GLY A 145 12.56 -3.35 0.84
N THR A 146 11.25 -3.28 0.80
CA THR A 146 10.48 -2.12 1.24
C THR A 146 9.22 -2.61 1.93
N SER A 147 8.83 -1.92 3.00
CA SER A 147 7.57 -2.16 3.69
C SER A 147 6.72 -0.91 3.60
N VAL A 148 5.50 -1.03 3.08
CA VAL A 148 4.53 0.06 3.03
C VAL A 148 3.40 -0.32 3.97
N SER A 149 3.04 0.59 4.87
CA SER A 149 2.00 0.34 5.87
C SER A 149 0.85 1.32 5.73
N LEU A 150 -0.37 0.78 5.79
CA LEU A 150 -1.60 1.56 5.90
C LEU A 150 -2.10 1.44 7.33
N ILE A 151 -2.41 2.57 7.94
CA ILE A 151 -2.81 2.63 9.34
C ILE A 151 -4.25 3.11 9.43
N PHE A 152 -5.14 2.22 9.87
CA PHE A 152 -6.58 2.49 9.93
C PHE A 152 -7.02 2.70 11.37
N PRO A 153 -7.92 3.66 11.64
CA PRO A 153 -8.60 3.71 12.93
C PRO A 153 -9.52 2.50 13.07
N ILE A 154 -9.72 2.01 14.31
CA ILE A 154 -10.50 0.79 14.50
C ILE A 154 -12.00 1.03 14.65
N ASN A 155 -12.45 2.28 14.66
CA ASN A 155 -13.88 2.58 14.77
C ASN A 155 -14.29 3.57 13.69
N ASP A 156 -15.56 3.48 13.31
CA ASP A 156 -16.09 4.30 12.22
C ASP A 156 -16.27 5.75 12.62
N PHE A 157 -16.35 6.03 13.92
CA PHE A 157 -16.48 7.41 14.38
C PHE A 157 -15.32 8.27 13.87
N VAL A 158 -14.09 7.80 14.06
CA VAL A 158 -12.92 8.54 13.62
C VAL A 158 -12.88 8.62 12.09
N ALA A 159 -13.12 7.49 11.41
CA ALA A 159 -13.05 7.44 9.95
C ALA A 159 -14.21 8.19 9.31
N GLY A 160 -15.42 8.06 9.85
CA GLY A 160 -16.62 8.66 9.27
C GLY A 160 -16.71 10.13 9.47
N VAL A 161 -16.36 10.61 10.65
CA VAL A 161 -16.49 12.03 10.99
C VAL A 161 -15.43 12.87 10.29
N GLN A 162 -14.30 12.29 9.96
CA GLN A 162 -13.26 12.99 9.22
C GLN A 162 -13.65 13.30 7.78
N GLY A 163 -14.67 12.61 7.31
CA GLY A 163 -15.18 12.84 5.97
C GLY A 163 -15.87 14.17 5.80
#